data_4e949c0bb565f43587c94038d81c4661
#
_entry.id   4e949c0bb565f43587c94038d81c4661
#
_cell.length_a   1.000
_cell.length_b   1.000
_cell.length_c   1.000
_cell.angle_alpha   90.00
_cell.angle_beta   90.00
_cell.angle_gamma   90.00
#
_symmetry.space_group_name_H-M   'P 1'
#
loop_
_entity.id
_entity.type
_entity.pdbx_description
1 polymer ?
#
loop_
_entity_poly.entity_id
_entity_poly.type
_entity_poly.pdbx_seq_one_letter_code
_entity_poly.pdbx_strand_id
1 'polypeptide(L)'
;MTSRILGLALALCAAIPGVAAAQAGQPATISNLYVPIFGVTAGIALPVGRLADDHAAGYSLGGLVEYAVAGQPYALRGELIYQRFALKSGRTVGSAVNLASLGATVVYKLMPTPTNTFVTGGIAIYNGTDLGTRPGVNAGGGIEIPLQGFSATGEARLHVMLADGRPVLTIPLTVGIRF
;
A
#
# COMPACT_ATOMS: atom_id res chain seq x y z
N MET A 1 -1.45 3.28 -25.04
CA MET A 1 -0.19 3.24 -24.26
C MET A 1 -0.29 2.57 -22.89
N THR A 2 -1.45 2.09 -22.48
CA THR A 2 -1.73 1.54 -21.13
C THR A 2 -1.30 0.08 -20.90
N SER A 3 -1.11 -0.72 -21.96
CA SER A 3 -0.82 -2.16 -21.78
C SER A 3 0.65 -2.48 -21.42
N ARG A 4 1.59 -1.55 -21.65
CA ARG A 4 3.02 -1.79 -21.38
C ARG A 4 3.40 -1.60 -19.90
N ILE A 5 2.63 -0.82 -19.15
CA ILE A 5 2.94 -0.53 -17.73
C ILE A 5 2.48 -1.68 -16.84
N LEU A 6 1.38 -2.35 -17.20
CA LEU A 6 0.88 -3.52 -16.45
C LEU A 6 1.86 -4.71 -16.53
N GLY A 7 2.53 -4.88 -17.68
CA GLY A 7 3.54 -5.93 -17.85
C GLY A 7 4.80 -5.72 -17.01
N LEU A 8 5.19 -4.46 -16.73
CA LEU A 8 6.38 -4.14 -15.94
C LEU A 8 6.14 -4.36 -14.43
N ALA A 9 4.94 -4.10 -13.94
CA ALA A 9 4.58 -4.31 -12.54
C ALA A 9 4.53 -5.81 -12.19
N LEU A 10 4.03 -6.65 -13.09
CA LEU A 10 3.99 -8.10 -12.89
C LEU A 10 5.39 -8.74 -12.96
N ALA A 11 6.29 -8.21 -13.79
CA ALA A 11 7.65 -8.71 -13.92
C ALA A 11 8.52 -8.40 -12.68
N LEU A 12 8.26 -7.31 -11.97
CA LEU A 12 9.01 -6.94 -10.77
C LEU A 12 8.69 -7.85 -9.57
N CYS A 13 7.46 -8.38 -9.48
CA CYS A 13 7.10 -9.35 -8.44
C CYS A 13 7.69 -10.74 -8.67
N ALA A 14 8.03 -11.11 -9.91
CA ALA A 14 8.59 -12.41 -10.25
C ALA A 14 10.12 -12.49 -10.13
N ALA A 15 10.82 -11.36 -10.02
CA ALA A 15 12.29 -11.29 -10.06
C ALA A 15 12.98 -11.42 -8.67
N ILE A 16 12.24 -11.56 -7.59
CA ILE A 16 12.80 -11.59 -6.22
C ILE A 16 13.40 -12.94 -5.79
N PRO A 17 13.09 -14.12 -6.38
CA PRO A 17 13.74 -15.36 -5.98
C PRO A 17 15.21 -15.51 -6.38
N GLY A 18 15.71 -14.68 -7.29
CA GLY A 18 17.05 -14.88 -7.89
C GLY A 18 18.23 -14.26 -7.14
N VAL A 19 18.02 -13.42 -6.14
CA VAL A 19 19.13 -12.73 -5.43
C VAL A 19 19.70 -13.55 -4.27
N ALA A 20 19.03 -14.63 -3.85
CA ALA A 20 19.49 -15.48 -2.75
C ALA A 20 20.59 -16.49 -3.13
N ALA A 21 20.93 -16.64 -4.42
CA ALA A 21 21.87 -17.67 -4.88
C ALA A 21 23.34 -17.23 -5.01
N ALA A 22 23.67 -15.95 -4.82
CA ALA A 22 25.01 -15.43 -5.10
C ALA A 22 25.96 -15.29 -3.89
N GLN A 23 25.56 -15.71 -2.69
CA GLN A 23 26.43 -15.70 -1.50
C GLN A 23 26.64 -17.09 -0.91
N ALA A 24 27.04 -18.04 -1.73
CA ALA A 24 27.51 -19.33 -1.27
C ALA A 24 28.97 -19.21 -0.79
N GLY A 25 29.21 -18.77 0.45
CA GLY A 25 30.55 -18.63 1.00
C GLY A 25 30.67 -18.57 2.52
N GLN A 26 29.59 -18.42 3.25
CA GLN A 26 29.58 -18.57 4.71
C GLN A 26 28.30 -19.28 5.15
N PRO A 27 28.35 -20.21 6.14
CA PRO A 27 27.15 -20.69 6.79
C PRO A 27 26.63 -19.57 7.70
N ALA A 28 26.11 -18.51 7.11
CA ALA A 28 25.21 -17.64 7.81
C ALA A 28 24.04 -18.53 8.18
N THR A 29 23.81 -18.65 9.47
CA THR A 29 22.64 -19.32 10.02
C THR A 29 21.40 -18.60 9.46
N ILE A 30 20.88 -19.13 8.35
CA ILE A 30 19.71 -18.57 7.60
C ILE A 30 18.41 -18.82 8.40
N SER A 31 18.51 -19.08 9.71
CA SER A 31 17.38 -19.21 10.62
C SER A 31 16.59 -17.92 10.87
N ASN A 32 16.99 -16.80 10.25
CA ASN A 32 16.30 -15.51 10.36
C ASN A 32 15.70 -15.03 9.03
N LEU A 33 15.62 -15.87 8.02
CA LEU A 33 14.99 -15.51 6.75
C LEU A 33 13.47 -15.52 6.92
N TYR A 34 12.93 -14.35 6.81
CA TYR A 34 11.58 -13.92 6.86
C TYR A 34 10.67 -14.75 5.96
N VAL A 35 9.70 -15.41 6.54
CA VAL A 35 8.56 -15.92 5.77
C VAL A 35 7.79 -14.71 5.31
N PRO A 36 7.63 -14.48 4.00
CA PRO A 36 6.83 -13.38 3.51
C PRO A 36 5.37 -13.59 3.92
N ILE A 37 4.77 -12.54 4.45
CA ILE A 37 3.35 -12.49 4.77
C ILE A 37 2.67 -11.82 3.60
N PHE A 38 1.72 -12.50 2.97
CA PHE A 38 0.89 -11.93 1.93
C PHE A 38 -0.40 -11.40 2.52
N GLY A 39 -1.01 -10.41 1.86
CA GLY A 39 -2.28 -9.90 2.33
C GLY A 39 -3.05 -9.18 1.24
N VAL A 40 -4.35 -9.07 1.49
CA VAL A 40 -5.29 -8.31 0.67
C VAL A 40 -6.06 -7.34 1.55
N THR A 41 -6.37 -6.17 1.01
CA THR A 41 -7.08 -5.11 1.71
C THR A 41 -8.23 -4.58 0.85
N ALA A 42 -9.30 -4.19 1.50
CA ALA A 42 -10.43 -3.52 0.86
C ALA A 42 -11.01 -2.47 1.81
N GLY A 43 -11.60 -1.41 1.26
CA GLY A 43 -12.21 -0.38 2.10
C GLY A 43 -12.72 0.81 1.33
N ILE A 44 -12.99 1.88 2.06
CA ILE A 44 -13.40 3.16 1.50
C ILE A 44 -12.18 4.07 1.33
N ALA A 45 -12.18 4.87 0.26
CA ALA A 45 -11.18 5.89 0.03
C ALA A 45 -11.84 7.27 0.12
N LEU A 46 -11.33 8.11 1.01
CA LEU A 46 -11.81 9.47 1.20
C LEU A 46 -10.93 10.43 0.41
N PRO A 47 -11.48 11.18 -0.55
CA PRO A 47 -10.74 12.27 -1.19
C PRO A 47 -10.58 13.43 -0.19
N VAL A 48 -9.44 14.14 -0.25
CA VAL A 48 -9.15 15.27 0.64
C VAL A 48 -8.73 16.50 -0.20
N GLY A 49 -9.03 17.69 0.31
CA GLY A 49 -8.71 18.94 -0.39
C GLY A 49 -9.42 19.03 -1.74
N ARG A 50 -8.72 19.49 -2.77
CA ARG A 50 -9.30 19.70 -4.11
C ARG A 50 -9.96 18.47 -4.72
N LEU A 51 -9.44 17.27 -4.44
CA LEU A 51 -10.08 16.05 -4.93
C LEU A 51 -11.47 15.89 -4.31
N ALA A 52 -11.64 16.30 -3.05
CA ALA A 52 -12.93 16.29 -2.35
C ALA A 52 -13.92 17.35 -2.86
N ASP A 53 -13.47 18.40 -3.55
CA ASP A 53 -14.37 19.43 -4.09
C ASP A 53 -15.27 18.82 -5.18
N ASP A 54 -14.73 17.96 -6.02
CA ASP A 54 -15.41 17.42 -7.20
C ASP A 54 -15.79 15.93 -7.06
N HIS A 55 -15.15 15.17 -6.16
CA HIS A 55 -15.33 13.74 -6.07
C HIS A 55 -15.89 13.32 -4.71
N ALA A 56 -16.76 12.33 -4.75
CA ALA A 56 -17.30 11.65 -3.56
C ALA A 56 -16.31 10.60 -3.03
N ALA A 57 -16.59 10.11 -1.82
CA ALA A 57 -15.90 8.94 -1.30
C ALA A 57 -15.99 7.77 -2.29
N GLY A 58 -14.90 7.05 -2.40
CA GLY A 58 -14.76 5.94 -3.31
C GLY A 58 -14.41 4.65 -2.59
N TYR A 59 -13.87 3.69 -3.32
CA TYR A 59 -13.37 2.45 -2.75
C TYR A 59 -11.86 2.29 -2.96
N SER A 60 -11.25 1.49 -2.10
CA SER A 60 -9.84 1.10 -2.14
C SER A 60 -9.72 -0.42 -2.11
N LEU A 61 -8.87 -0.96 -2.97
CA LEU A 61 -8.50 -2.37 -3.01
C LEU A 61 -6.98 -2.46 -3.04
N GLY A 62 -6.40 -3.44 -2.35
CA GLY A 62 -4.95 -3.58 -2.33
C GLY A 62 -4.47 -5.00 -2.13
N GLY A 63 -3.23 -5.24 -2.54
CA GLY A 63 -2.44 -6.42 -2.23
C GLY A 63 -1.10 -6.02 -1.64
N LEU A 64 -0.59 -6.81 -0.71
CA LEU A 64 0.67 -6.53 -0.05
C LEU A 64 1.50 -7.79 0.15
N VAL A 65 2.81 -7.58 0.24
CA VAL A 65 3.78 -8.54 0.76
C VAL A 65 4.59 -7.85 1.86
N GLU A 66 4.70 -8.48 3.01
CA GLU A 66 5.41 -7.93 4.16
C GLU A 66 6.49 -8.89 4.63
N TYR A 67 7.67 -8.35 4.92
CA TYR A 67 8.82 -9.06 5.47
C TYR A 67 9.11 -8.51 6.86
N ALA A 68 8.80 -9.30 7.89
CA ALA A 68 9.17 -8.96 9.26
C ALA A 68 10.68 -9.06 9.46
N VAL A 69 11.29 -8.13 10.17
CA VAL A 69 12.73 -8.18 10.51
C VAL A 69 12.87 -8.86 11.87
N ALA A 70 13.49 -10.07 11.89
CA ALA A 70 13.57 -10.89 13.11
C ALA A 70 14.20 -10.12 14.28
N GLY A 71 13.55 -10.20 15.44
CA GLY A 71 14.00 -9.52 16.64
C GLY A 71 13.83 -8.01 16.60
N GLN A 72 13.18 -7.46 15.58
CA GLN A 72 12.95 -6.02 15.46
C GLN A 72 11.44 -5.71 15.44
N PRO A 73 11.04 -4.54 15.93
CA PRO A 73 9.63 -4.12 15.93
C PRO A 73 9.14 -3.61 14.58
N TYR A 74 9.95 -3.68 13.54
CA TYR A 74 9.58 -3.17 12.21
C TYR A 74 9.56 -4.27 11.15
N ALA A 75 8.78 -4.02 10.10
CA ALA A 75 8.69 -4.81 8.89
C ALA A 75 8.77 -3.93 7.65
N LEU A 76 9.20 -4.52 6.53
CA LEU A 76 9.18 -3.89 5.22
C LEU A 76 7.99 -4.43 4.43
N ARG A 77 7.20 -3.54 3.86
CA ARG A 77 5.99 -3.89 3.10
C ARG A 77 6.07 -3.32 1.68
N GLY A 78 5.93 -4.21 0.69
CA GLY A 78 5.62 -3.83 -0.69
C GLY A 78 4.10 -3.90 -0.89
N GLU A 79 3.52 -2.93 -1.60
CA GLU A 79 2.07 -2.88 -1.76
C GLU A 79 1.65 -2.29 -3.11
N LEU A 80 0.56 -2.84 -3.63
CA LEU A 80 -0.16 -2.33 -4.79
C LEU A 80 -1.57 -1.94 -4.32
N ILE A 81 -1.95 -0.67 -4.54
CA ILE A 81 -3.26 -0.16 -4.12
C ILE A 81 -3.96 0.47 -5.32
N TYR A 82 -5.24 0.18 -5.47
CA TYR A 82 -6.13 0.80 -6.43
C TYR A 82 -7.27 1.50 -5.71
N GLN A 83 -7.52 2.76 -6.08
CA GLN A 83 -8.61 3.59 -5.54
C GLN A 83 -9.44 4.15 -6.70
N ARG A 84 -10.74 4.26 -6.50
CA ARG A 84 -11.64 4.88 -7.47
C ARG A 84 -12.60 5.83 -6.79
N PHE A 85 -12.69 7.03 -7.34
CA PHE A 85 -13.55 8.11 -6.85
C PHE A 85 -14.56 8.48 -7.93
N ALA A 86 -15.84 8.44 -7.60
CA ALA A 86 -16.91 8.91 -8.48
C ALA A 86 -17.04 10.42 -8.39
N LEU A 87 -17.54 11.04 -9.46
CA LEU A 87 -17.96 12.45 -9.40
C LEU A 87 -19.10 12.64 -8.39
N LYS A 88 -19.13 13.77 -7.74
CA LYS A 88 -20.28 14.16 -6.93
C LYS A 88 -21.52 14.38 -7.80
N SER A 89 -22.68 14.03 -7.25
CA SER A 89 -23.97 14.32 -7.89
C SER A 89 -24.11 15.81 -8.16
N GLY A 90 -24.57 16.15 -9.38
CA GLY A 90 -24.72 17.55 -9.80
C GLY A 90 -23.51 18.15 -10.54
N ARG A 91 -22.38 17.45 -10.61
CA ARG A 91 -21.25 17.84 -11.49
C ARG A 91 -21.45 17.24 -12.87
N THR A 92 -21.49 18.10 -13.89
CA THR A 92 -21.70 17.68 -15.31
C THR A 92 -20.39 17.62 -16.09
N VAL A 93 -19.30 18.13 -15.54
CA VAL A 93 -17.99 18.19 -16.19
C VAL A 93 -16.97 17.42 -15.34
N GLY A 94 -16.28 16.48 -15.97
CA GLY A 94 -15.26 15.63 -15.36
C GLY A 94 -15.55 14.14 -15.53
N SER A 95 -14.62 13.32 -15.10
CA SER A 95 -14.71 11.85 -15.10
C SER A 95 -14.39 11.29 -13.73
N ALA A 96 -14.74 10.01 -13.49
CA ALA A 96 -14.29 9.31 -12.30
C ALA A 96 -12.76 9.24 -12.28
N VAL A 97 -12.15 9.52 -11.14
CA VAL A 97 -10.69 9.40 -10.96
C VAL A 97 -10.35 8.01 -10.47
N ASN A 98 -9.46 7.34 -11.22
CA ASN A 98 -8.84 6.09 -10.79
C ASN A 98 -7.40 6.38 -10.42
N LEU A 99 -6.95 5.88 -9.28
CA LEU A 99 -5.61 6.08 -8.77
C LEU A 99 -5.00 4.71 -8.40
N ALA A 100 -3.99 4.30 -9.13
CA ALA A 100 -3.19 3.11 -8.81
C ALA A 100 -1.86 3.54 -8.19
N SER A 101 -1.39 2.82 -7.18
CA SER A 101 -0.08 3.07 -6.57
C SER A 101 0.69 1.79 -6.33
N LEU A 102 2.01 1.85 -6.52
CA LEU A 102 2.97 0.84 -6.13
C LEU A 102 3.94 1.48 -5.13
N GLY A 103 4.04 0.91 -3.94
CA GLY A 103 4.80 1.52 -2.85
C GLY A 103 5.64 0.55 -2.04
N ALA A 104 6.59 1.14 -1.31
CA ALA A 104 7.37 0.50 -0.27
C ALA A 104 7.18 1.25 1.05
N THR A 105 6.84 0.53 2.10
CA THR A 105 6.41 1.07 3.38
C THR A 105 7.12 0.37 4.53
N VAL A 106 7.55 1.11 5.53
CA VAL A 106 8.00 0.59 6.82
C VAL A 106 6.79 0.52 7.74
N VAL A 107 6.59 -0.64 8.37
CA VAL A 107 5.57 -0.88 9.39
C VAL A 107 6.29 -1.00 10.73
N TYR A 108 5.96 -0.15 11.69
CA TYR A 108 6.53 -0.19 13.03
C TYR A 108 5.45 -0.62 14.04
N LYS A 109 5.67 -1.76 14.71
CA LYS A 109 4.75 -2.32 15.72
C LYS A 109 5.01 -1.64 17.06
N LEU A 110 3.98 -0.98 17.62
CA LEU A 110 4.12 -0.16 18.83
C LEU A 110 4.08 -1.00 20.11
N MET A 111 3.20 -1.98 20.19
CA MET A 111 3.05 -2.85 21.37
C MET A 111 2.65 -4.26 20.98
N PRO A 112 3.29 -5.29 21.52
CA PRO A 112 2.84 -6.66 21.43
C PRO A 112 1.75 -6.90 22.50
N THR A 113 0.52 -6.51 22.19
CA THR A 113 -0.68 -6.84 22.97
C THR A 113 -1.50 -7.86 22.18
N PRO A 114 -2.59 -8.43 22.72
CA PRO A 114 -3.49 -9.26 21.91
C PRO A 114 -3.96 -8.60 20.62
N THR A 115 -3.96 -7.26 20.60
CA THR A 115 -4.21 -6.43 19.42
C THR A 115 -2.97 -5.60 19.15
N ASN A 116 -2.19 -5.97 18.13
CA ASN A 116 -0.98 -5.24 17.76
C ASN A 116 -1.36 -3.91 17.10
N THR A 117 -0.93 -2.81 17.70
CA THR A 117 -1.04 -1.49 17.09
C THR A 117 0.23 -1.18 16.31
N PHE A 118 0.11 -0.58 15.14
CA PHE A 118 1.25 -0.23 14.31
C PHE A 118 1.10 1.15 13.67
N VAL A 119 2.23 1.74 13.32
CA VAL A 119 2.31 2.92 12.45
C VAL A 119 3.05 2.58 11.17
N THR A 120 2.76 3.31 10.11
CA THR A 120 3.34 3.07 8.79
C THR A 120 3.82 4.36 8.18
N GLY A 121 4.88 4.28 7.38
CA GLY A 121 5.36 5.39 6.58
C GLY A 121 6.14 4.89 5.38
N GLY A 122 5.93 5.49 4.23
CA GLY A 122 6.55 4.98 3.01
C GLY A 122 6.49 5.94 1.83
N ILE A 123 7.04 5.44 0.72
CA ILE A 123 7.07 6.11 -0.57
C ILE A 123 6.29 5.27 -1.58
N ALA A 124 5.72 5.92 -2.58
CA ALA A 124 5.02 5.23 -3.65
C ALA A 124 5.09 6.01 -4.96
N ILE A 125 4.90 5.28 -6.05
CA ILE A 125 4.61 5.86 -7.36
C ILE A 125 3.11 5.69 -7.60
N TYR A 126 2.46 6.81 -7.91
CA TYR A 126 1.04 6.89 -8.19
C TYR A 126 0.81 7.11 -9.67
N ASN A 127 -0.19 6.44 -10.23
CA ASN A 127 -0.69 6.68 -11.57
C ASN A 127 -2.19 6.96 -11.49
N GLY A 128 -2.60 8.15 -11.91
CA GLY A 128 -3.99 8.59 -11.85
C GLY A 128 -4.54 8.94 -13.22
N THR A 129 -5.86 8.76 -13.42
CA THR A 129 -6.57 9.24 -14.61
C THR A 129 -6.40 10.76 -14.68
N ASP A 130 -5.91 11.26 -15.83
CA ASP A 130 -5.64 12.66 -16.10
C ASP A 130 -4.58 13.34 -15.18
N LEU A 131 -3.97 12.58 -14.25
CA LEU A 131 -2.94 13.06 -13.33
C LEU A 131 -1.53 12.60 -13.72
N GLY A 132 -1.44 11.59 -14.61
CA GLY A 132 -0.19 10.96 -15.00
C GLY A 132 0.46 10.15 -13.87
N THR A 133 1.74 9.84 -14.05
CA THR A 133 2.54 9.09 -13.07
C THR A 133 3.38 10.06 -12.25
N ARG A 134 3.22 10.01 -10.93
CA ARG A 134 3.87 10.92 -9.98
C ARG A 134 4.39 10.17 -8.74
N PRO A 135 5.51 10.60 -8.17
CA PRO A 135 5.94 10.11 -6.87
C PRO A 135 5.06 10.67 -5.76
N GLY A 136 5.13 10.03 -4.60
CA GLY A 136 4.47 10.53 -3.41
C GLY A 136 4.87 9.75 -2.17
N VAL A 137 4.28 10.14 -1.05
CA VAL A 137 4.54 9.56 0.26
C VAL A 137 3.23 9.12 0.90
N ASN A 138 3.34 8.23 1.86
CA ASN A 138 2.19 7.84 2.67
C ASN A 138 2.59 7.68 4.13
N ALA A 139 1.65 7.93 5.03
CA ALA A 139 1.81 7.70 6.46
C ALA A 139 0.47 7.36 7.09
N GLY A 140 0.49 6.50 8.10
CA GLY A 140 -0.75 6.09 8.76
C GLY A 140 -0.51 5.16 9.92
N GLY A 141 -1.55 4.42 10.29
CA GLY A 141 -1.48 3.43 11.33
C GLY A 141 -2.71 2.55 11.36
N GLY A 142 -2.63 1.53 12.17
CA GLY A 142 -3.68 0.54 12.24
C GLY A 142 -3.54 -0.41 13.41
N ILE A 143 -4.41 -1.39 13.38
CA ILE A 143 -4.45 -2.50 14.32
C ILE A 143 -4.37 -3.82 13.57
N GLU A 144 -3.74 -4.80 14.18
CA GLU A 144 -3.67 -6.16 13.70
C GLU A 144 -4.18 -7.09 14.81
N ILE A 145 -5.12 -7.95 14.47
CA ILE A 145 -5.71 -8.95 15.36
C ILE A 145 -5.24 -10.31 14.85
N PRO A 146 -4.29 -10.98 15.54
CA PRO A 146 -3.87 -12.32 15.19
C PRO A 146 -5.02 -13.32 15.40
N LEU A 147 -5.22 -14.18 14.44
CA LEU A 147 -6.18 -15.27 14.44
C LEU A 147 -5.47 -16.59 14.13
N GLN A 148 -6.17 -17.72 14.24
CA GLN A 148 -5.57 -19.00 13.88
C GLN A 148 -5.31 -19.10 12.38
N GLY A 149 -4.03 -19.10 11.97
CA GLY A 149 -3.60 -19.23 10.58
C GLY A 149 -3.61 -17.95 9.73
N PHE A 150 -4.14 -16.83 10.23
CA PHE A 150 -4.13 -15.53 9.55
C PHE A 150 -4.24 -14.38 10.54
N SER A 151 -4.11 -13.14 10.07
CA SER A 151 -4.39 -11.94 10.87
C SER A 151 -5.42 -11.07 10.16
N ALA A 152 -6.33 -10.47 10.92
CA ALA A 152 -7.20 -9.40 10.44
C ALA A 152 -6.55 -8.05 10.73
N THR A 153 -6.65 -7.09 9.80
CA THR A 153 -6.10 -5.75 9.97
C THR A 153 -7.14 -4.68 9.70
N GLY A 154 -7.03 -3.56 10.42
CA GLY A 154 -7.73 -2.31 10.12
C GLY A 154 -6.70 -1.20 10.03
N GLU A 155 -6.69 -0.42 8.94
CA GLU A 155 -5.67 0.61 8.70
C GLU A 155 -6.30 1.89 8.14
N ALA A 156 -5.83 3.04 8.63
CA ALA A 156 -6.09 4.36 8.09
C ALA A 156 -4.77 4.99 7.65
N ARG A 157 -4.71 5.50 6.42
CA ARG A 157 -3.45 6.03 5.87
C ARG A 157 -3.70 7.27 5.02
N LEU A 158 -2.92 8.30 5.22
CA LEU A 158 -2.85 9.46 4.34
C LEU A 158 -1.89 9.15 3.18
N HIS A 159 -2.37 9.30 1.96
CA HIS A 159 -1.56 9.26 0.74
C HIS A 159 -1.44 10.66 0.17
N VAL A 160 -0.22 11.06 -0.18
CA VAL A 160 0.13 12.36 -0.75
C VAL A 160 0.85 12.13 -2.07
N MET A 161 0.15 12.28 -3.18
CA MET A 161 0.73 12.25 -4.51
C MET A 161 1.24 13.65 -4.87
N LEU A 162 2.51 13.77 -5.21
CA LEU A 162 3.18 15.03 -5.56
C LEU A 162 2.88 15.38 -7.03
N ALA A 163 1.79 16.08 -7.26
CA ALA A 163 1.42 16.60 -8.59
C ALA A 163 1.89 18.04 -8.77
N ASP A 164 2.11 18.44 -10.03
CA ASP A 164 2.54 19.80 -10.36
C ASP A 164 1.52 20.82 -9.83
N GLY A 165 2.02 21.78 -9.06
CA GLY A 165 1.27 22.88 -8.48
C GLY A 165 0.57 22.56 -7.17
N ARG A 166 -0.11 21.44 -7.00
CA ARG A 166 -0.77 21.06 -5.73
C ARG A 166 -0.85 19.55 -5.54
N PRO A 167 -0.58 19.03 -4.34
CA PRO A 167 -0.66 17.59 -4.07
C PRO A 167 -2.11 17.09 -4.15
N VAL A 168 -2.24 15.82 -4.57
CA VAL A 168 -3.48 15.07 -4.48
C VAL A 168 -3.44 14.24 -3.20
N LEU A 169 -4.46 14.39 -2.37
CA LEU A 169 -4.54 13.78 -1.06
C LEU A 169 -5.72 12.80 -0.99
N THR A 170 -5.47 11.61 -0.45
CA THR A 170 -6.51 10.62 -0.18
C THR A 170 -6.28 9.94 1.16
N ILE A 171 -7.36 9.54 1.83
CA ILE A 171 -7.32 8.76 3.07
C ILE A 171 -8.11 7.47 2.85
N PRO A 172 -7.49 6.36 2.45
CA PRO A 172 -8.11 5.06 2.53
C PRO A 172 -8.26 4.59 3.98
N LEU A 173 -9.44 4.08 4.29
CA LEU A 173 -9.77 3.34 5.50
C LEU A 173 -10.03 1.91 5.07
N THR A 174 -9.14 1.00 5.41
CA THR A 174 -9.16 -0.37 4.88
C THR A 174 -9.21 -1.40 5.99
N VAL A 175 -9.87 -2.51 5.69
CA VAL A 175 -9.73 -3.77 6.41
C VAL A 175 -8.99 -4.77 5.54
N GLY A 176 -8.29 -5.71 6.13
CA GLY A 176 -7.49 -6.67 5.38
C GLY A 176 -7.32 -8.00 6.10
N ILE A 177 -6.83 -8.96 5.34
CA ILE A 177 -6.44 -10.28 5.82
C ILE A 177 -4.99 -10.50 5.39
N ARG A 178 -4.16 -11.05 6.31
CA ARG A 178 -2.76 -11.44 6.07
C ARG A 178 -2.57 -12.91 6.41
N PHE A 179 -1.81 -13.63 5.59
CA PHE A 179 -1.55 -15.07 5.70
C PHE A 179 -0.16 -15.45 5.20
#